data_53343cd145f0a94f029badd4026a354e
#
_entry.id   53343cd145f0a94f029badd4026a354e
#
_cell.length_a   1.000
_cell.length_b   1.000
_cell.length_c   1.000
_cell.angle_alpha   90.00
_cell.angle_beta   90.00
_cell.angle_gamma   90.00
#
_symmetry.space_group_name_H-M   'P 1'
#
loop_
_entity.id
_entity.type
_entity.pdbx_description
1 polymer ?
#
loop_
_entity_poly.entity_id
_entity_poly.type
_entity_poly.pdbx_seq_one_letter_code
_entity_poly.pdbx_strand_id
1 'polypeptide(L)'
;MNDGKSYVIGAPEFVLRGQFAQYQEQIATYSSKGYRVLVFAQYEGTLDRKPLTEPVLPFCFVMLANPIRKGAKETFTYFAENDVDIKVISGDNPLTVSVIAAEAGIVGAERFVDASTLKEKEDYYRAVEEYTVFGRVTPSQKRMLVQALKEHKKTVAMTGDGVNDVLALKDADCSVAMASGSEAASNVAQLVLLDSDFSRMPSVVAEGRRVVNNIERTAALYIVKNIFSMLLAIFSVILMLDYPLEPSQVSLISMFTIGIPSFVLALEPNKDLIRGHFLTNVLVRALPAGLTDFIVVSGLVIFCREFQVDLDCLSTSCTILVAIVGFMILHRIARPMNTGHIVMLVGVIAGWILCMLFGRSFFGITEISKQCEMLMVIFAIITEPVLRYLSLIVEWISARCRMIHARFSRA
;
A
#
# COMPACT_ATOMS: atom_id res chain seq x y z
N MET A 1 -49.59 -21.73 -23.68
CA MET A 1 -50.36 -22.96 -23.46
C MET A 1 -49.81 -23.57 -22.18
N ASN A 2 -50.67 -23.76 -21.18
CA ASN A 2 -50.23 -24.31 -19.88
C ASN A 2 -50.58 -25.82 -19.93
N ASP A 3 -49.61 -26.65 -20.26
CA ASP A 3 -49.83 -28.12 -20.43
C ASP A 3 -50.07 -28.83 -19.11
N GLY A 4 -50.21 -28.14 -17.99
CA GLY A 4 -50.29 -28.70 -16.64
C GLY A 4 -49.02 -29.41 -16.18
N LYS A 5 -47.93 -29.23 -16.91
CA LYS A 5 -46.59 -29.85 -16.60
C LYS A 5 -45.71 -28.83 -15.90
N SER A 6 -44.96 -29.28 -14.90
CA SER A 6 -43.98 -28.49 -14.20
C SER A 6 -42.58 -28.70 -14.84
N TYR A 7 -41.85 -27.61 -15.03
CA TYR A 7 -40.49 -27.62 -15.57
C TYR A 7 -39.54 -26.96 -14.61
N VAL A 8 -38.32 -27.48 -14.55
CA VAL A 8 -37.24 -26.99 -13.69
C VAL A 8 -35.96 -26.80 -14.48
N ILE A 9 -35.23 -25.74 -14.20
CA ILE A 9 -33.87 -25.52 -14.69
C ILE A 9 -32.97 -25.17 -13.51
N GLY A 10 -31.79 -25.75 -13.45
CA GLY A 10 -30.85 -25.50 -12.35
C GLY A 10 -29.56 -26.30 -12.47
N ALA A 11 -28.71 -26.18 -11.46
CA ALA A 11 -27.48 -26.94 -11.41
C ALA A 11 -27.77 -28.46 -11.34
N PRO A 12 -27.01 -29.29 -12.06
CA PRO A 12 -27.28 -30.72 -12.19
C PRO A 12 -27.45 -31.45 -10.85
N GLU A 13 -26.64 -31.10 -9.87
CA GLU A 13 -26.64 -31.72 -8.55
C GLU A 13 -27.99 -31.52 -7.81
N PHE A 14 -28.60 -30.34 -7.98
CA PHE A 14 -29.86 -30.03 -7.31
C PHE A 14 -31.09 -30.50 -8.11
N VAL A 15 -30.99 -30.55 -9.43
CA VAL A 15 -32.09 -30.97 -10.28
C VAL A 15 -32.14 -32.50 -10.39
N LEU A 16 -31.02 -33.17 -10.73
CA LEU A 16 -30.94 -34.60 -10.92
C LEU A 16 -30.92 -35.44 -9.65
N ARG A 17 -30.34 -34.88 -8.57
CA ARG A 17 -30.23 -35.54 -7.24
C ARG A 17 -29.75 -36.98 -7.33
N GLY A 18 -30.55 -38.00 -6.97
CA GLY A 18 -30.20 -39.41 -7.04
C GLY A 18 -29.87 -39.94 -8.43
N GLN A 19 -30.33 -39.24 -9.49
CA GLN A 19 -30.01 -39.57 -10.89
C GLN A 19 -28.69 -38.93 -11.36
N PHE A 20 -28.05 -38.07 -10.58
CA PHE A 20 -26.85 -37.33 -10.93
C PHE A 20 -25.72 -38.25 -11.40
N ALA A 21 -25.52 -39.38 -10.72
CA ALA A 21 -24.48 -40.36 -11.03
C ALA A 21 -24.53 -40.89 -12.48
N GLN A 22 -25.73 -40.97 -13.08
CA GLN A 22 -25.91 -41.46 -14.46
C GLN A 22 -25.37 -40.45 -15.50
N TYR A 23 -25.34 -39.18 -15.15
CA TYR A 23 -24.95 -38.08 -16.07
C TYR A 23 -23.62 -37.45 -15.69
N GLN A 24 -22.97 -37.90 -14.61
CA GLN A 24 -21.79 -37.32 -14.03
C GLN A 24 -20.62 -37.21 -15.03
N GLU A 25 -20.36 -38.23 -15.80
CA GLU A 25 -19.29 -38.25 -16.80
C GLU A 25 -19.54 -37.26 -17.94
N GLN A 26 -20.78 -37.19 -18.42
CA GLN A 26 -21.19 -36.24 -19.45
C GLN A 26 -21.08 -34.79 -18.94
N ILE A 27 -21.53 -34.53 -17.72
CA ILE A 27 -21.43 -33.21 -17.07
C ILE A 27 -19.96 -32.81 -16.88
N ALA A 28 -19.13 -33.78 -16.41
CA ALA A 28 -17.69 -33.55 -16.22
C ALA A 28 -16.99 -33.21 -17.55
N THR A 29 -17.39 -33.86 -18.65
CA THR A 29 -16.84 -33.58 -19.98
C THR A 29 -17.10 -32.14 -20.43
N TYR A 30 -18.29 -31.58 -20.16
CA TYR A 30 -18.59 -30.19 -20.48
C TYR A 30 -17.93 -29.21 -19.49
N SER A 31 -17.94 -29.54 -18.19
CA SER A 31 -17.29 -28.72 -17.16
C SER A 31 -15.77 -28.61 -17.37
N SER A 32 -15.11 -29.71 -17.85
CA SER A 32 -13.66 -29.68 -18.19
C SER A 32 -13.33 -28.79 -19.39
N LYS A 33 -14.33 -28.40 -20.19
CA LYS A 33 -14.21 -27.41 -21.26
C LYS A 33 -14.55 -26.00 -20.82
N GLY A 34 -14.72 -25.75 -19.50
CA GLY A 34 -15.03 -24.43 -18.94
C GLY A 34 -16.51 -24.02 -19.04
N TYR A 35 -17.41 -24.91 -19.45
CA TYR A 35 -18.84 -24.59 -19.50
C TYR A 35 -19.51 -24.76 -18.14
N ARG A 36 -20.31 -23.78 -17.75
CA ARG A 36 -21.29 -23.96 -16.68
C ARG A 36 -22.48 -24.74 -17.23
N VAL A 37 -22.72 -25.94 -16.67
CA VAL A 37 -23.80 -26.83 -17.12
C VAL A 37 -25.01 -26.62 -16.24
N LEU A 38 -26.16 -26.40 -16.88
CA LEU A 38 -27.48 -26.45 -16.26
C LEU A 38 -28.27 -27.58 -16.86
N VAL A 39 -29.21 -28.16 -16.11
CA VAL A 39 -30.17 -29.17 -16.58
C VAL A 39 -31.53 -28.53 -16.70
N PHE A 40 -32.17 -28.71 -17.85
CA PHE A 40 -33.59 -28.45 -18.05
C PHE A 40 -34.34 -29.76 -18.03
N ALA A 41 -35.34 -29.90 -17.14
CA ALA A 41 -36.05 -31.13 -16.91
C ALA A 41 -37.53 -30.89 -16.64
N GLN A 42 -38.39 -31.85 -16.97
CA GLN A 42 -39.76 -31.93 -16.48
C GLN A 42 -39.75 -32.51 -15.07
N TYR A 43 -40.50 -31.89 -14.19
CA TYR A 43 -40.71 -32.33 -12.82
C TYR A 43 -42.10 -32.95 -12.66
N GLU A 44 -42.17 -34.12 -12.08
CA GLU A 44 -43.44 -34.87 -11.95
C GLU A 44 -44.27 -34.43 -10.74
N GLY A 45 -43.68 -33.60 -9.85
CA GLY A 45 -44.36 -33.05 -8.69
C GLY A 45 -44.91 -31.63 -8.89
N THR A 46 -45.55 -31.13 -7.86
CA THR A 46 -46.04 -29.74 -7.79
C THR A 46 -44.93 -28.80 -7.32
N LEU A 47 -44.83 -27.60 -7.95
CA LEU A 47 -43.86 -26.55 -7.56
C LEU A 47 -44.46 -25.71 -6.42
N ASP A 48 -44.02 -26.00 -5.18
CA ASP A 48 -44.50 -25.35 -3.95
C ASP A 48 -43.41 -24.51 -3.24
N ARG A 49 -42.33 -24.18 -3.93
CA ARG A 49 -41.12 -23.49 -3.40
C ARG A 49 -40.33 -24.29 -2.37
N LYS A 50 -40.58 -25.58 -2.25
CA LYS A 50 -39.79 -26.49 -1.43
C LYS A 50 -38.75 -27.24 -2.29
N PRO A 51 -37.77 -27.91 -1.66
CA PRO A 51 -36.86 -28.80 -2.40
C PRO A 51 -37.63 -29.85 -3.21
N LEU A 52 -37.14 -30.15 -4.40
CA LEU A 52 -37.76 -31.15 -5.24
C LEU A 52 -37.73 -32.51 -4.55
N THR A 53 -38.86 -33.24 -4.49
CA THR A 53 -39.00 -34.56 -3.86
C THR A 53 -39.18 -35.66 -4.88
N GLU A 54 -39.95 -35.41 -5.95
CA GLU A 54 -40.28 -36.35 -6.97
C GLU A 54 -39.21 -36.44 -8.07
N PRO A 55 -39.16 -37.51 -8.87
CA PRO A 55 -38.23 -37.70 -10.00
C PRO A 55 -38.33 -36.58 -11.02
N VAL A 56 -37.25 -36.39 -11.79
CA VAL A 56 -37.22 -35.46 -12.93
C VAL A 56 -36.94 -36.24 -14.21
N LEU A 57 -37.50 -35.78 -15.32
CA LEU A 57 -37.17 -36.26 -16.66
C LEU A 57 -36.29 -35.19 -17.35
N PRO A 58 -34.96 -35.42 -17.46
CA PRO A 58 -34.07 -34.46 -18.12
C PRO A 58 -34.34 -34.38 -19.61
N PHE A 59 -34.50 -33.17 -20.15
CA PHE A 59 -34.64 -32.98 -21.59
C PHE A 59 -33.36 -32.56 -22.27
N CYS A 60 -32.60 -31.63 -21.66
CA CYS A 60 -31.33 -31.18 -22.23
C CYS A 60 -30.42 -30.61 -21.17
N PHE A 61 -29.15 -30.55 -21.50
CA PHE A 61 -28.14 -29.76 -20.81
C PHE A 61 -27.97 -28.41 -21.51
N VAL A 62 -28.03 -27.36 -20.74
CA VAL A 62 -27.75 -25.99 -21.21
C VAL A 62 -26.34 -25.62 -20.78
N MET A 63 -25.48 -25.38 -21.75
CA MET A 63 -24.09 -25.03 -21.55
C MET A 63 -23.94 -23.51 -21.66
N LEU A 64 -23.50 -22.86 -20.58
CA LEU A 64 -23.23 -21.43 -20.54
C LEU A 64 -21.71 -21.22 -20.60
N ALA A 65 -21.26 -20.40 -21.55
CA ALA A 65 -19.88 -19.96 -21.65
C ALA A 65 -19.77 -18.50 -21.19
N ASN A 66 -18.89 -18.23 -20.27
CA ASN A 66 -18.52 -16.88 -19.88
C ASN A 66 -17.16 -16.55 -20.47
N PRO A 67 -17.06 -15.77 -21.56
CA PRO A 67 -15.78 -15.41 -22.13
C PRO A 67 -14.98 -14.58 -21.13
N ILE A 68 -13.69 -14.85 -21.05
CA ILE A 68 -12.76 -14.09 -20.22
C ILE A 68 -12.72 -12.66 -20.72
N ARG A 69 -12.78 -11.69 -19.81
CA ARG A 69 -12.71 -10.26 -20.13
C ARG A 69 -11.35 -9.93 -20.73
N LYS A 70 -11.34 -9.00 -21.70
CA LYS A 70 -10.10 -8.45 -22.26
C LYS A 70 -9.27 -7.84 -21.14
N GLY A 71 -7.95 -8.09 -21.15
CA GLY A 71 -7.02 -7.58 -20.13
C GLY A 71 -6.93 -8.41 -18.84
N ALA A 72 -7.72 -9.50 -18.70
CA ALA A 72 -7.64 -10.33 -17.51
C ALA A 72 -6.27 -10.99 -17.36
N LYS A 73 -5.73 -11.56 -18.44
CA LYS A 73 -4.44 -12.23 -18.44
C LYS A 73 -3.30 -11.28 -18.09
N GLU A 74 -3.27 -10.10 -18.67
CA GLU A 74 -2.29 -9.07 -18.39
C GLU A 74 -2.38 -8.60 -16.94
N THR A 75 -3.59 -8.48 -16.41
CA THR A 75 -3.83 -8.08 -15.02
C THR A 75 -3.30 -9.12 -14.03
N PHE A 76 -3.59 -10.40 -14.26
CA PHE A 76 -3.10 -11.46 -13.37
C PHE A 76 -1.59 -11.69 -13.50
N THR A 77 -1.02 -11.53 -14.70
CA THR A 77 0.43 -11.52 -14.91
C THR A 77 1.09 -10.39 -14.11
N TYR A 78 0.53 -9.17 -14.17
CA TYR A 78 1.01 -8.03 -13.39
C TYR A 78 1.02 -8.33 -11.87
N PHE A 79 -0.01 -8.96 -11.34
CA PHE A 79 -0.04 -9.32 -9.92
C PHE A 79 0.99 -10.40 -9.57
N ALA A 80 1.15 -11.42 -10.39
CA ALA A 80 2.16 -12.45 -10.19
C ALA A 80 3.59 -11.89 -10.20
N GLU A 81 3.90 -10.97 -11.12
CA GLU A 81 5.20 -10.27 -11.19
C GLU A 81 5.45 -9.32 -10.00
N ASN A 82 4.40 -8.95 -9.27
CA ASN A 82 4.48 -8.09 -8.09
C ASN A 82 4.30 -8.85 -6.75
N ASP A 83 4.60 -10.15 -6.74
CA ASP A 83 4.54 -11.01 -5.54
C ASP A 83 3.16 -11.06 -4.88
N VAL A 84 2.08 -10.97 -5.68
CA VAL A 84 0.70 -11.11 -5.20
C VAL A 84 0.15 -12.49 -5.55
N ASP A 85 -0.14 -13.28 -4.53
CA ASP A 85 -0.78 -14.58 -4.66
C ASP A 85 -2.28 -14.39 -4.93
N ILE A 86 -2.77 -14.92 -6.05
CA ILE A 86 -4.19 -14.87 -6.41
C ILE A 86 -4.90 -16.11 -5.89
N LYS A 87 -6.02 -15.92 -5.19
CA LYS A 87 -6.96 -16.99 -4.80
C LYS A 87 -8.31 -16.73 -5.45
N VAL A 88 -8.87 -17.76 -6.11
CA VAL A 88 -10.18 -17.66 -6.77
C VAL A 88 -11.21 -18.36 -5.89
N ILE A 89 -12.25 -17.63 -5.50
CA ILE A 89 -13.30 -18.11 -4.59
C ILE A 89 -14.64 -17.97 -5.31
N SER A 90 -15.27 -19.09 -5.66
CA SER A 90 -16.52 -19.11 -6.43
C SER A 90 -17.57 -20.06 -5.82
N GLY A 91 -18.83 -19.76 -6.01
CA GLY A 91 -19.93 -20.67 -5.72
C GLY A 91 -20.13 -21.75 -6.79
N ASP A 92 -19.45 -21.64 -7.94
CA ASP A 92 -19.57 -22.59 -9.05
C ASP A 92 -18.74 -23.87 -8.85
N ASN A 93 -18.90 -24.83 -9.75
CA ASN A 93 -18.16 -26.09 -9.72
C ASN A 93 -16.64 -25.84 -9.76
N PRO A 94 -15.85 -26.46 -8.87
CA PRO A 94 -14.41 -26.19 -8.74
C PRO A 94 -13.62 -26.50 -10.04
N LEU A 95 -13.98 -27.54 -10.76
CA LEU A 95 -13.32 -27.89 -12.03
C LEU A 95 -13.55 -26.81 -13.11
N THR A 96 -14.79 -26.34 -13.25
CA THR A 96 -15.12 -25.25 -14.18
C THR A 96 -14.37 -23.98 -13.84
N VAL A 97 -14.32 -23.60 -12.55
CA VAL A 97 -13.60 -22.42 -12.08
C VAL A 97 -12.10 -22.55 -12.32
N SER A 98 -11.52 -23.74 -12.08
CA SER A 98 -10.11 -24.02 -12.34
C SER A 98 -9.73 -23.83 -13.81
N VAL A 99 -10.54 -24.34 -14.74
CA VAL A 99 -10.31 -24.16 -16.19
C VAL A 99 -10.35 -22.71 -16.59
N ILE A 100 -11.36 -21.96 -16.13
CA ILE A 100 -11.51 -20.52 -16.42
C ILE A 100 -10.33 -19.73 -15.81
N ALA A 101 -9.91 -20.07 -14.60
CA ALA A 101 -8.79 -19.43 -13.93
C ALA A 101 -7.45 -19.69 -14.67
N ALA A 102 -7.24 -20.90 -15.20
CA ALA A 102 -6.08 -21.24 -16.01
C ALA A 102 -6.07 -20.49 -17.35
N GLU A 103 -7.21 -20.39 -18.03
CA GLU A 103 -7.36 -19.58 -19.25
C GLU A 103 -7.10 -18.10 -19.01
N ALA A 104 -7.50 -17.59 -17.82
CA ALA A 104 -7.22 -16.22 -17.39
C ALA A 104 -5.73 -15.98 -17.00
N GLY A 105 -4.90 -17.03 -16.97
CA GLY A 105 -3.47 -16.95 -16.69
C GLY A 105 -3.13 -16.90 -15.18
N ILE A 106 -4.02 -17.40 -14.32
CA ILE A 106 -3.77 -17.49 -12.88
C ILE A 106 -2.82 -18.66 -12.59
N VAL A 107 -1.71 -18.37 -11.92
CA VAL A 107 -0.69 -19.36 -11.56
C VAL A 107 -1.24 -20.34 -10.52
N GLY A 108 -1.07 -21.64 -10.74
CA GLY A 108 -1.53 -22.69 -9.82
C GLY A 108 -3.04 -22.94 -9.88
N ALA A 109 -3.73 -22.52 -10.95
CA ALA A 109 -5.17 -22.73 -11.13
C ALA A 109 -5.57 -24.20 -11.13
N GLU A 110 -4.66 -25.13 -11.45
CA GLU A 110 -4.84 -26.59 -11.39
C GLU A 110 -5.00 -27.12 -9.95
N ARG A 111 -4.58 -26.35 -8.96
CA ARG A 111 -4.74 -26.68 -7.54
C ARG A 111 -6.09 -26.18 -7.05
N PHE A 112 -7.11 -26.98 -7.18
CA PHE A 112 -8.46 -26.63 -6.80
C PHE A 112 -9.05 -27.57 -5.76
N VAL A 113 -10.02 -27.08 -4.99
CA VAL A 113 -10.74 -27.85 -3.97
C VAL A 113 -12.23 -27.54 -3.98
N ASP A 114 -13.03 -28.54 -3.66
CA ASP A 114 -14.46 -28.39 -3.38
C ASP A 114 -14.64 -27.94 -1.91
N ALA A 115 -15.08 -26.71 -1.69
CA ALA A 115 -15.23 -26.14 -0.37
C ALA A 115 -16.30 -26.87 0.47
N SER A 116 -17.17 -27.69 -0.13
CA SER A 116 -18.13 -28.53 0.62
C SER A 116 -17.43 -29.61 1.47
N THR A 117 -16.17 -29.94 1.17
CA THR A 117 -15.35 -30.89 1.93
C THR A 117 -14.68 -30.26 3.15
N LEU A 118 -14.56 -28.91 3.20
CA LEU A 118 -13.94 -28.16 4.29
C LEU A 118 -14.98 -27.95 5.41
N LYS A 119 -14.75 -28.52 6.59
CA LYS A 119 -15.70 -28.48 7.70
C LYS A 119 -15.15 -27.76 8.92
N GLU A 120 -13.92 -28.08 9.30
CA GLU A 120 -13.28 -27.53 10.49
C GLU A 120 -12.39 -26.35 10.14
N LYS A 121 -12.09 -25.51 11.15
CA LYS A 121 -11.24 -24.33 10.98
C LYS A 121 -9.85 -24.69 10.44
N GLU A 122 -9.30 -25.79 10.89
CA GLU A 122 -8.01 -26.35 10.49
C GLU A 122 -7.98 -26.76 9.02
N ASP A 123 -9.13 -27.15 8.46
CA ASP A 123 -9.21 -27.47 7.02
C ASP A 123 -9.01 -26.22 6.18
N TYR A 124 -9.64 -25.09 6.55
CA TYR A 124 -9.46 -23.81 5.86
C TYR A 124 -8.02 -23.29 6.01
N TYR A 125 -7.45 -23.44 7.21
CA TYR A 125 -6.08 -22.99 7.49
C TYR A 125 -5.07 -23.69 6.58
N ARG A 126 -5.19 -25.02 6.37
CA ARG A 126 -4.35 -25.77 5.44
C ARG A 126 -4.69 -25.52 3.98
N ALA A 127 -5.98 -25.46 3.65
CA ALA A 127 -6.44 -25.32 2.27
C ALA A 127 -5.97 -24.01 1.61
N VAL A 128 -5.87 -22.90 2.34
CA VAL A 128 -5.41 -21.61 1.75
C VAL A 128 -3.93 -21.61 1.35
N GLU A 129 -3.12 -22.52 1.90
CA GLU A 129 -1.73 -22.72 1.44
C GLU A 129 -1.65 -23.65 0.24
N GLU A 130 -2.44 -24.73 0.26
CA GLU A 130 -2.36 -25.81 -0.71
C GLU A 130 -3.06 -25.45 -2.03
N TYR A 131 -4.25 -24.83 -1.97
CA TYR A 131 -5.10 -24.60 -3.12
C TYR A 131 -5.13 -23.14 -3.58
N THR A 132 -5.32 -22.97 -4.89
CA THR A 132 -5.47 -21.66 -5.53
C THR A 132 -6.93 -21.35 -5.85
N VAL A 133 -7.72 -22.39 -6.18
CA VAL A 133 -9.11 -22.27 -6.60
C VAL A 133 -10.03 -22.99 -5.63
N PHE A 134 -11.06 -22.29 -5.16
CA PHE A 134 -12.08 -22.80 -4.24
C PHE A 134 -13.44 -22.74 -4.94
N GLY A 135 -14.06 -23.90 -5.18
CA GLY A 135 -15.38 -24.00 -5.78
C GLY A 135 -16.46 -24.36 -4.77
N ARG A 136 -17.73 -24.17 -5.11
CA ARG A 136 -18.90 -24.40 -4.25
C ARG A 136 -18.84 -23.73 -2.89
N VAL A 137 -18.25 -22.55 -2.85
CA VAL A 137 -18.04 -21.79 -1.61
C VAL A 137 -19.32 -21.05 -1.20
N THR A 138 -19.75 -21.26 0.02
CA THR A 138 -20.85 -20.50 0.64
C THR A 138 -20.37 -19.13 1.15
N PRO A 139 -21.26 -18.15 1.42
CA PRO A 139 -20.88 -16.84 1.95
C PRO A 139 -20.11 -16.90 3.27
N SER A 140 -20.48 -17.82 4.19
CA SER A 140 -19.76 -18.03 5.45
C SER A 140 -18.36 -18.58 5.23
N GLN A 141 -18.19 -19.50 4.27
CA GLN A 141 -16.91 -20.09 3.92
C GLN A 141 -15.96 -19.07 3.24
N LYS A 142 -16.51 -18.12 2.44
CA LYS A 142 -15.69 -17.01 1.90
C LYS A 142 -15.03 -16.20 3.01
N ARG A 143 -15.79 -15.92 4.07
CA ARG A 143 -15.27 -15.25 5.26
C ARG A 143 -14.18 -16.07 5.96
N MET A 144 -14.40 -17.38 6.15
CA MET A 144 -13.43 -18.29 6.80
C MET A 144 -12.11 -18.36 6.02
N LEU A 145 -12.17 -18.39 4.67
CA LEU A 145 -10.97 -18.37 3.81
C LEU A 145 -10.16 -17.07 3.99
N VAL A 146 -10.84 -15.90 4.04
CA VAL A 146 -10.18 -14.61 4.30
C VAL A 146 -9.52 -14.62 5.69
N GLN A 147 -10.22 -15.09 6.71
CA GLN A 147 -9.69 -15.18 8.07
C GLN A 147 -8.48 -16.14 8.15
N ALA A 148 -8.53 -17.30 7.49
CA ALA A 148 -7.43 -18.24 7.43
C ALA A 148 -6.18 -17.64 6.79
N LEU A 149 -6.32 -16.88 5.68
CA LEU A 149 -5.21 -16.15 5.07
C LEU A 149 -4.58 -15.12 6.02
N LYS A 150 -5.41 -14.40 6.79
CA LYS A 150 -4.94 -13.43 7.80
C LYS A 150 -4.23 -14.11 8.98
N GLU A 151 -4.68 -15.29 9.40
CA GLU A 151 -4.00 -16.09 10.43
C GLU A 151 -2.60 -16.54 9.97
N HIS A 152 -2.40 -16.77 8.67
CA HIS A 152 -1.08 -16.95 8.04
C HIS A 152 -0.28 -15.64 7.93
N LYS A 153 -0.72 -14.55 8.56
CA LYS A 153 -0.07 -13.22 8.52
C LYS A 153 0.05 -12.65 7.10
N LYS A 154 -0.83 -13.06 6.19
CA LYS A 154 -0.93 -12.47 4.85
C LYS A 154 -1.80 -11.22 4.90
N THR A 155 -1.41 -10.18 4.16
CA THR A 155 -2.28 -9.03 3.89
C THR A 155 -3.24 -9.39 2.77
N VAL A 156 -4.55 -9.34 3.05
CA VAL A 156 -5.58 -9.86 2.15
C VAL A 156 -6.37 -8.72 1.52
N ALA A 157 -6.35 -8.67 0.18
CA ALA A 157 -7.29 -7.86 -0.58
C ALA A 157 -8.42 -8.77 -1.10
N MET A 158 -9.68 -8.42 -0.82
CA MET A 158 -10.86 -9.14 -1.28
C MET A 158 -11.61 -8.32 -2.32
N THR A 159 -11.87 -8.93 -3.48
CA THR A 159 -12.72 -8.33 -4.52
C THR A 159 -14.01 -9.11 -4.62
N GLY A 160 -15.15 -8.42 -4.60
CA GLY A 160 -16.47 -9.03 -4.73
C GLY A 160 -17.52 -8.02 -5.18
N ASP A 161 -18.59 -8.51 -5.79
CA ASP A 161 -19.68 -7.71 -6.35
C ASP A 161 -21.07 -8.08 -5.80
N GLY A 162 -21.16 -9.20 -5.10
CA GLY A 162 -22.40 -9.76 -4.59
C GLY A 162 -22.69 -9.46 -3.12
N VAL A 163 -23.95 -9.56 -2.73
CA VAL A 163 -24.38 -9.54 -1.31
C VAL A 163 -23.69 -10.65 -0.52
N ASN A 164 -23.38 -11.77 -1.18
CA ASN A 164 -22.71 -12.93 -0.59
C ASN A 164 -21.25 -12.67 -0.20
N ASP A 165 -20.66 -11.57 -0.69
CA ASP A 165 -19.27 -11.21 -0.44
C ASP A 165 -19.08 -10.23 0.70
N VAL A 166 -20.16 -9.63 1.18
CA VAL A 166 -20.17 -8.57 2.21
C VAL A 166 -19.37 -8.93 3.45
N LEU A 167 -19.53 -10.14 3.97
CA LEU A 167 -18.80 -10.58 5.18
C LEU A 167 -17.30 -10.75 4.92
N ALA A 168 -16.93 -11.30 3.77
CA ALA A 168 -15.54 -11.47 3.37
C ALA A 168 -14.87 -10.12 3.06
N LEU A 169 -15.58 -9.21 2.38
CA LEU A 169 -15.13 -7.84 2.11
C LEU A 169 -14.84 -7.09 3.42
N LYS A 170 -15.71 -7.24 4.42
CA LYS A 170 -15.55 -6.57 5.73
C LYS A 170 -14.35 -7.10 6.52
N ASP A 171 -14.04 -8.39 6.42
CA ASP A 171 -12.95 -9.01 7.17
C ASP A 171 -11.58 -8.84 6.47
N ALA A 172 -11.54 -8.51 5.19
CA ALA A 172 -10.31 -8.27 4.43
C ALA A 172 -9.57 -7.00 4.91
N ASP A 173 -8.26 -6.94 4.68
CA ASP A 173 -7.43 -5.76 4.98
C ASP A 173 -7.67 -4.65 3.95
N CYS A 174 -7.98 -5.03 2.69
CA CYS A 174 -8.42 -4.14 1.64
C CYS A 174 -9.62 -4.77 0.93
N SER A 175 -10.70 -4.02 0.75
CA SER A 175 -11.91 -4.50 0.07
C SER A 175 -12.23 -3.67 -1.15
N VAL A 176 -12.52 -4.37 -2.27
CA VAL A 176 -12.80 -3.76 -3.57
C VAL A 176 -14.15 -4.26 -4.07
N ALA A 177 -15.06 -3.34 -4.39
CA ALA A 177 -16.34 -3.66 -5.01
C ALA A 177 -16.41 -3.13 -6.45
N MET A 178 -17.33 -3.72 -7.22
CA MET A 178 -17.69 -3.25 -8.56
C MET A 178 -18.91 -2.36 -8.47
N ALA A 179 -18.93 -1.21 -9.15
CA ALA A 179 -20.08 -0.32 -9.13
C ALA A 179 -21.36 -0.96 -9.69
N SER A 180 -21.22 -1.90 -10.64
CA SER A 180 -22.34 -2.69 -11.17
C SER A 180 -22.83 -3.80 -10.24
N GLY A 181 -22.14 -4.02 -9.12
CA GLY A 181 -22.48 -5.04 -8.13
C GLY A 181 -23.60 -4.60 -7.19
N SER A 182 -23.73 -5.29 -6.06
CA SER A 182 -24.74 -4.95 -5.06
C SER A 182 -24.36 -3.68 -4.30
N GLU A 183 -25.35 -2.85 -3.97
CA GLU A 183 -25.17 -1.68 -3.12
C GLU A 183 -24.59 -2.05 -1.74
N ALA A 184 -24.99 -3.21 -1.21
CA ALA A 184 -24.45 -3.71 0.05
C ALA A 184 -22.93 -3.98 0.00
N ALA A 185 -22.42 -4.50 -1.11
CA ALA A 185 -20.99 -4.70 -1.31
C ALA A 185 -20.27 -3.35 -1.45
N SER A 186 -20.83 -2.43 -2.22
CA SER A 186 -20.27 -1.08 -2.41
C SER A 186 -20.20 -0.27 -1.11
N ASN A 187 -21.19 -0.41 -0.23
CA ASN A 187 -21.25 0.31 1.04
C ASN A 187 -20.24 -0.18 2.09
N VAL A 188 -19.77 -1.43 1.99
CA VAL A 188 -18.77 -1.99 2.92
C VAL A 188 -17.36 -1.99 2.36
N ALA A 189 -17.21 -1.82 1.04
CA ALA A 189 -15.91 -1.82 0.40
C ALA A 189 -15.17 -0.50 0.67
N GLN A 190 -13.85 -0.60 0.82
CA GLN A 190 -12.98 0.56 0.96
C GLN A 190 -12.72 1.24 -0.39
N LEU A 191 -12.87 0.49 -1.48
CA LEU A 191 -12.66 0.96 -2.84
C LEU A 191 -13.75 0.44 -3.76
N VAL A 192 -14.29 1.30 -4.63
CA VAL A 192 -15.29 0.93 -5.63
C VAL A 192 -14.77 1.24 -7.02
N LEU A 193 -14.70 0.22 -7.89
CA LEU A 193 -14.32 0.38 -9.29
C LEU A 193 -15.55 0.86 -10.10
N LEU A 194 -15.55 2.14 -10.45
CA LEU A 194 -16.69 2.78 -11.14
C LEU A 194 -16.97 2.18 -12.53
N ASP A 195 -15.91 1.83 -13.27
CA ASP A 195 -16.04 1.17 -14.57
C ASP A 195 -16.43 -0.31 -14.45
N SER A 196 -16.49 -0.86 -13.24
CA SER A 196 -16.71 -2.29 -12.96
C SER A 196 -15.73 -3.20 -13.73
N ASP A 197 -14.52 -2.71 -13.97
CA ASP A 197 -13.46 -3.38 -14.71
C ASP A 197 -12.25 -3.65 -13.84
N PHE A 198 -12.01 -4.92 -13.50
CA PHE A 198 -10.89 -5.35 -12.68
C PHE A 198 -9.52 -5.08 -13.34
N SER A 199 -9.46 -4.91 -14.67
CA SER A 199 -8.24 -4.56 -15.38
C SER A 199 -7.67 -3.17 -15.01
N ARG A 200 -8.46 -2.35 -14.29
CA ARG A 200 -8.01 -1.07 -13.71
C ARG A 200 -7.17 -1.22 -12.44
N MET A 201 -7.20 -2.38 -11.79
CA MET A 201 -6.49 -2.59 -10.52
C MET A 201 -4.98 -2.32 -10.58
N PRO A 202 -4.22 -2.68 -11.62
CA PRO A 202 -2.82 -2.26 -11.74
C PRO A 202 -2.61 -0.75 -11.63
N SER A 203 -3.49 0.04 -12.24
CA SER A 203 -3.44 1.51 -12.15
C SER A 203 -3.76 2.02 -10.74
N VAL A 204 -4.72 1.40 -10.06
CA VAL A 204 -5.06 1.72 -8.65
C VAL A 204 -3.88 1.42 -7.73
N VAL A 205 -3.24 0.27 -7.89
CA VAL A 205 -2.04 -0.10 -7.11
C VAL A 205 -0.89 0.86 -7.39
N ALA A 206 -0.67 1.23 -8.65
CA ALA A 206 0.37 2.19 -9.03
C ALA A 206 0.12 3.58 -8.41
N GLU A 207 -1.14 4.03 -8.34
CA GLU A 207 -1.50 5.29 -7.69
C GLU A 207 -1.32 5.21 -6.17
N GLY A 208 -1.72 4.10 -5.53
CA GLY A 208 -1.46 3.86 -4.12
C GLY A 208 0.04 3.91 -3.78
N ARG A 209 0.89 3.29 -4.61
CA ARG A 209 2.35 3.36 -4.47
C ARG A 209 2.86 4.80 -4.59
N ARG A 210 2.37 5.55 -5.58
CA ARG A 210 2.73 6.95 -5.76
C ARG A 210 2.43 7.77 -4.51
N VAL A 211 1.24 7.64 -3.96
CA VAL A 211 0.81 8.36 -2.77
C VAL A 211 1.70 8.01 -1.56
N VAL A 212 1.89 6.71 -1.28
CA VAL A 212 2.69 6.27 -0.12
C VAL A 212 4.15 6.70 -0.25
N ASN A 213 4.77 6.51 -1.42
CA ASN A 213 6.16 6.91 -1.65
C ASN A 213 6.37 8.43 -1.49
N ASN A 214 5.42 9.23 -2.00
CA ASN A 214 5.50 10.69 -1.89
C ASN A 214 5.27 11.16 -0.46
N ILE A 215 4.30 10.57 0.26
CA ILE A 215 4.08 10.87 1.68
C ILE A 215 5.30 10.47 2.52
N GLU A 216 5.94 9.32 2.24
CA GLU A 216 7.15 8.89 2.96
C GLU A 216 8.30 9.88 2.79
N ARG A 217 8.51 10.40 1.57
CA ARG A 217 9.52 11.42 1.29
C ARG A 217 9.24 12.74 2.00
N THR A 218 8.01 13.22 1.90
CA THR A 218 7.62 14.49 2.53
C THR A 218 7.60 14.40 4.05
N ALA A 219 7.10 13.30 4.62
CA ALA A 219 7.12 13.07 6.06
C ALA A 219 8.54 13.10 6.63
N ALA A 220 9.53 12.56 5.90
CA ALA A 220 10.92 12.63 6.33
C ALA A 220 11.40 14.08 6.50
N LEU A 221 11.06 14.99 5.57
CA LEU A 221 11.43 16.42 5.67
C LEU A 221 10.81 17.10 6.91
N TYR A 222 9.54 16.82 7.20
CA TYR A 222 8.87 17.36 8.39
C TYR A 222 9.46 16.83 9.70
N ILE A 223 9.78 15.54 9.75
CA ILE A 223 10.31 14.91 10.97
C ILE A 223 11.74 15.39 11.28
N VAL A 224 12.57 15.67 10.27
CA VAL A 224 13.88 16.31 10.46
C VAL A 224 13.75 17.56 11.32
N LYS A 225 12.87 18.47 10.93
CA LYS A 225 12.62 19.72 11.67
C LYS A 225 12.17 19.47 13.11
N ASN A 226 11.26 18.52 13.30
CA ASN A 226 10.72 18.23 14.63
C ASN A 226 11.80 17.64 15.56
N ILE A 227 12.64 16.72 15.06
CA ILE A 227 13.78 16.17 15.82
C ILE A 227 14.75 17.28 16.21
N PHE A 228 15.17 18.07 15.24
CA PHE A 228 16.08 19.19 15.45
C PHE A 228 15.53 20.17 16.49
N SER A 229 14.30 20.67 16.29
CA SER A 229 13.70 21.68 17.18
C SER A 229 13.52 21.14 18.59
N MET A 230 13.13 19.87 18.76
CA MET A 230 12.97 19.25 20.07
C MET A 230 14.33 19.15 20.79
N LEU A 231 15.35 18.66 20.12
CA LEU A 231 16.68 18.49 20.69
C LEU A 231 17.31 19.85 21.04
N LEU A 232 17.15 20.85 20.16
CA LEU A 232 17.66 22.19 20.39
C LEU A 232 16.95 22.89 21.56
N ALA A 233 15.63 22.70 21.70
CA ALA A 233 14.88 23.23 22.83
C ALA A 233 15.35 22.59 24.16
N ILE A 234 15.56 21.27 24.21
CA ILE A 234 16.09 20.59 25.38
C ILE A 234 17.50 21.10 25.72
N PHE A 235 18.35 21.25 24.71
CA PHE A 235 19.71 21.78 24.85
C PHE A 235 19.68 23.22 25.44
N SER A 236 18.83 24.09 24.91
CA SER A 236 18.71 25.47 25.39
C SER A 236 18.26 25.52 26.87
N VAL A 237 17.29 24.67 27.25
CA VAL A 237 16.82 24.60 28.65
C VAL A 237 17.92 24.06 29.57
N ILE A 238 18.64 23.02 29.20
CA ILE A 238 19.70 22.41 30.05
C ILE A 238 20.85 23.42 30.28
N LEU A 239 21.25 24.16 29.26
CA LEU A 239 22.35 25.10 29.34
C LEU A 239 21.90 26.53 29.74
N MET A 240 20.61 26.73 30.02
CA MET A 240 20.00 28.03 30.33
C MET A 240 20.36 29.11 29.28
N LEU A 241 20.22 28.72 27.99
CA LEU A 241 20.49 29.57 26.84
C LEU A 241 19.18 30.01 26.18
N ASP A 242 19.18 31.21 25.57
CA ASP A 242 18.11 31.57 24.66
C ASP A 242 18.08 30.65 23.42
N TYR A 243 16.87 30.43 22.88
CA TYR A 243 16.72 29.64 21.67
C TYR A 243 17.36 30.36 20.48
N PRO A 244 18.35 29.76 19.78
CA PRO A 244 19.20 30.49 18.85
C PRO A 244 18.57 30.83 17.50
N LEU A 245 17.29 30.57 17.30
CA LEU A 245 16.57 30.85 16.06
C LEU A 245 15.28 31.61 16.33
N GLU A 246 15.02 32.64 15.55
CA GLU A 246 13.76 33.39 15.61
C GLU A 246 12.63 32.63 14.84
N PRO A 247 11.35 32.77 15.24
CA PRO A 247 10.22 32.16 14.55
C PRO A 247 10.13 32.51 13.06
N SER A 248 10.49 33.74 12.69
CA SER A 248 10.55 34.24 11.31
C SER A 248 11.59 33.46 10.48
N GLN A 249 12.75 33.22 11.05
CA GLN A 249 13.85 32.42 10.44
C GLN A 249 13.50 30.97 10.29
N VAL A 250 12.87 30.36 11.30
CA VAL A 250 12.36 28.98 11.23
C VAL A 250 11.29 28.85 10.12
N SER A 251 10.47 29.89 9.93
CA SER A 251 9.47 29.93 8.85
C SER A 251 10.14 30.02 7.49
N LEU A 252 11.18 30.86 7.35
CA LEU A 252 11.98 30.98 6.12
C LEU A 252 12.63 29.64 5.74
N ILE A 253 13.32 28.99 6.68
CA ILE A 253 13.93 27.67 6.46
C ILE A 253 12.86 26.68 6.02
N SER A 254 11.76 26.58 6.77
CA SER A 254 10.69 25.61 6.51
C SER A 254 10.04 25.80 5.15
N MET A 255 9.87 27.03 4.69
CA MET A 255 9.27 27.33 3.39
C MET A 255 10.12 26.75 2.24
N PHE A 256 11.43 26.95 2.27
CA PHE A 256 12.33 26.55 1.18
C PHE A 256 12.89 25.13 1.30
N THR A 257 13.02 24.57 2.50
CA THR A 257 13.55 23.21 2.68
C THR A 257 12.46 22.15 2.83
N ILE A 258 11.21 22.52 3.18
CA ILE A 258 10.10 21.61 3.41
C ILE A 258 8.89 21.96 2.54
N GLY A 259 8.32 23.14 2.67
CA GLY A 259 7.02 23.49 2.11
C GLY A 259 6.98 23.39 0.58
N ILE A 260 7.79 24.19 -0.12
CA ILE A 260 7.87 24.18 -1.58
C ILE A 260 8.33 22.80 -2.11
N PRO A 261 9.41 22.20 -1.57
CA PRO A 261 9.84 20.87 -2.02
C PRO A 261 8.79 19.78 -1.81
N SER A 262 8.10 19.76 -0.67
CA SER A 262 7.05 18.77 -0.39
C SER A 262 5.93 18.82 -1.41
N PHE A 263 5.51 20.02 -1.81
CA PHE A 263 4.49 20.20 -2.83
C PHE A 263 4.95 19.64 -4.19
N VAL A 264 6.17 19.96 -4.62
CA VAL A 264 6.72 19.48 -5.90
C VAL A 264 6.89 17.96 -5.88
N LEU A 265 7.44 17.39 -4.82
CA LEU A 265 7.64 15.95 -4.67
C LEU A 265 6.30 15.19 -4.59
N ALA A 266 5.24 15.80 -4.05
CA ALA A 266 3.91 15.17 -3.99
C ALA A 266 3.27 14.99 -5.39
N LEU A 267 3.67 15.78 -6.37
CA LEU A 267 3.18 15.69 -7.74
C LEU A 267 3.95 14.65 -8.58
N GLU A 268 5.04 14.11 -8.07
CA GLU A 268 5.90 13.18 -8.81
C GLU A 268 5.23 11.81 -9.01
N PRO A 269 5.31 11.22 -10.23
CA PRO A 269 4.76 9.89 -10.52
C PRO A 269 5.70 8.77 -10.04
N ASN A 270 5.94 8.67 -8.73
CA ASN A 270 6.78 7.62 -8.14
C ASN A 270 5.97 6.34 -7.89
N LYS A 271 6.15 5.33 -8.75
CA LYS A 271 5.44 4.04 -8.69
C LYS A 271 6.33 2.89 -8.19
N ASP A 272 7.48 3.19 -7.58
CA ASP A 272 8.41 2.21 -7.08
C ASP A 272 7.76 1.28 -6.04
N LEU A 273 8.26 0.06 -5.97
CA LEU A 273 7.77 -0.95 -5.02
C LEU A 273 8.04 -0.49 -3.58
N ILE A 274 6.98 -0.41 -2.78
CA ILE A 274 7.09 -0.06 -1.36
C ILE A 274 7.73 -1.23 -0.62
N ARG A 275 8.86 -0.99 0.05
CA ARG A 275 9.58 -2.00 0.82
C ARG A 275 9.73 -1.57 2.27
N GLY A 276 9.54 -2.52 3.20
CA GLY A 276 9.66 -2.28 4.63
C GLY A 276 8.46 -1.55 5.24
N HIS A 277 8.67 -1.00 6.45
CA HIS A 277 7.62 -0.29 7.18
C HIS A 277 7.76 1.22 7.00
N PHE A 278 6.68 1.90 6.71
CA PHE A 278 6.60 3.35 6.50
C PHE A 278 7.34 4.16 7.57
N LEU A 279 7.02 3.93 8.84
CA LEU A 279 7.63 4.67 9.95
C LEU A 279 9.14 4.45 10.05
N THR A 280 9.60 3.21 9.84
CA THR A 280 11.03 2.88 9.86
C THR A 280 11.77 3.59 8.74
N ASN A 281 11.21 3.59 7.53
CA ASN A 281 11.82 4.25 6.37
C ASN A 281 11.92 5.76 6.58
N VAL A 282 10.86 6.38 7.11
CA VAL A 282 10.84 7.81 7.43
C VAL A 282 11.88 8.15 8.49
N LEU A 283 11.96 7.38 9.58
CA LEU A 283 12.91 7.62 10.66
C LEU A 283 14.36 7.40 10.23
N VAL A 284 14.66 6.37 9.45
CA VAL A 284 16.01 6.11 8.94
C VAL A 284 16.51 7.27 8.07
N ARG A 285 15.63 7.94 7.34
CA ARG A 285 15.97 9.11 6.53
C ARG A 285 16.06 10.40 7.36
N ALA A 286 15.19 10.57 8.36
CA ALA A 286 15.06 11.81 9.10
C ALA A 286 16.04 11.94 10.28
N LEU A 287 16.32 10.84 11.01
CA LEU A 287 17.17 10.86 12.19
C LEU A 287 18.58 11.40 11.92
N PRO A 288 19.32 10.91 10.90
CA PRO A 288 20.68 11.40 10.63
C PRO A 288 20.69 12.92 10.40
N ALA A 289 19.68 13.40 9.71
CA ALA A 289 19.53 14.78 9.34
C ALA A 289 19.21 15.70 10.53
N GLY A 290 18.19 15.33 11.31
CA GLY A 290 17.83 16.11 12.50
C GLY A 290 18.93 16.11 13.56
N LEU A 291 19.68 15.01 13.70
CA LEU A 291 20.86 14.95 14.56
C LEU A 291 22.02 15.80 14.03
N THR A 292 22.21 15.84 12.71
CA THR A 292 23.25 16.70 12.09
C THR A 292 22.94 18.18 12.35
N ASP A 293 21.70 18.62 12.09
CA ASP A 293 21.28 19.98 12.42
C ASP A 293 21.53 20.31 13.88
N PHE A 294 21.16 19.42 14.78
CA PHE A 294 21.37 19.60 16.21
C PHE A 294 22.84 19.73 16.58
N ILE A 295 23.71 18.82 16.11
CA ILE A 295 25.14 18.82 16.43
C ILE A 295 25.82 20.07 15.90
N VAL A 296 25.53 20.43 14.65
CA VAL A 296 26.18 21.57 13.98
C VAL A 296 25.75 22.90 14.59
N VAL A 297 24.45 23.08 14.85
CA VAL A 297 23.93 24.31 15.45
C VAL A 297 24.35 24.44 16.91
N SER A 298 24.19 23.38 17.71
CA SER A 298 24.61 23.42 19.12
C SER A 298 26.14 23.61 19.26
N GLY A 299 26.91 22.99 18.37
CA GLY A 299 28.35 23.22 18.27
C GLY A 299 28.68 24.70 18.01
N LEU A 300 28.05 25.31 17.00
CA LEU A 300 28.24 26.73 16.70
C LEU A 300 27.87 27.61 17.91
N VAL A 301 26.74 27.36 18.57
CA VAL A 301 26.29 28.11 19.76
C VAL A 301 27.32 28.03 20.88
N ILE A 302 27.83 26.83 21.20
CA ILE A 302 28.86 26.63 22.23
C ILE A 302 30.15 27.39 21.88
N PHE A 303 30.62 27.27 20.64
CA PHE A 303 31.86 27.94 20.20
C PHE A 303 31.70 29.47 20.21
N CYS A 304 30.60 30.01 19.71
CA CYS A 304 30.38 31.47 19.76
C CYS A 304 30.37 32.00 21.20
N ARG A 305 29.78 31.24 22.13
CA ARG A 305 29.76 31.61 23.55
C ARG A 305 31.15 31.54 24.19
N GLU A 306 31.89 30.48 23.96
CA GLU A 306 33.20 30.26 24.56
C GLU A 306 34.25 31.25 24.06
N PHE A 307 34.21 31.59 22.78
CA PHE A 307 35.10 32.57 22.15
C PHE A 307 34.63 34.01 22.25
N GLN A 308 33.53 34.28 23.02
CA GLN A 308 32.94 35.59 23.22
C GLN A 308 32.64 36.35 21.90
N VAL A 309 32.18 35.60 20.90
CA VAL A 309 31.75 36.15 19.62
C VAL A 309 30.39 36.84 19.81
N ASP A 310 30.19 37.91 19.09
CA ASP A 310 28.95 38.69 19.15
C ASP A 310 27.73 37.77 18.85
N LEU A 311 26.79 37.74 19.79
CA LEU A 311 25.61 36.85 19.74
C LEU A 311 24.51 37.40 18.80
N ASP A 312 24.57 38.70 18.43
CA ASP A 312 23.58 39.28 17.54
C ASP A 312 23.56 38.64 16.14
N CYS A 313 24.72 38.13 15.69
CA CYS A 313 24.83 37.44 14.40
C CYS A 313 24.60 35.92 14.48
N LEU A 314 24.44 35.35 15.70
CA LEU A 314 24.35 33.91 15.90
C LEU A 314 23.10 33.32 15.25
N SER A 315 21.95 33.98 15.41
CA SER A 315 20.68 33.49 14.85
C SER A 315 20.69 33.39 13.32
N THR A 316 21.31 34.38 12.66
CA THR A 316 21.48 34.38 11.20
C THR A 316 22.43 33.25 10.76
N SER A 317 23.53 33.03 11.46
CA SER A 317 24.49 31.95 11.16
C SER A 317 23.89 30.56 11.36
N CYS A 318 23.12 30.36 12.43
CA CYS A 318 22.34 29.12 12.65
C CYS A 318 21.32 28.90 11.52
N THR A 319 20.63 29.95 11.08
CA THR A 319 19.67 29.88 9.97
C THR A 319 20.32 29.41 8.68
N ILE A 320 21.51 29.90 8.36
CA ILE A 320 22.26 29.48 7.17
C ILE A 320 22.70 28.03 7.28
N LEU A 321 23.22 27.57 8.43
CA LEU A 321 23.63 26.21 8.64
C LEU A 321 22.48 25.22 8.50
N VAL A 322 21.34 25.49 9.15
CA VAL A 322 20.15 24.64 9.04
C VAL A 322 19.62 24.60 7.59
N ALA A 323 19.67 25.72 6.87
CA ALA A 323 19.30 25.72 5.46
C ALA A 323 20.25 24.87 4.59
N ILE A 324 21.57 24.91 4.84
CA ILE A 324 22.57 24.07 4.15
C ILE A 324 22.24 22.58 4.37
N VAL A 325 22.04 22.15 5.62
CA VAL A 325 21.64 20.77 5.95
C VAL A 325 20.33 20.41 5.24
N GLY A 326 19.32 21.30 5.31
CA GLY A 326 18.03 21.10 4.66
C GLY A 326 18.14 20.88 3.14
N PHE A 327 18.97 21.66 2.44
CA PHE A 327 19.20 21.47 1.00
C PHE A 327 19.99 20.20 0.70
N MET A 328 20.93 19.80 1.55
CA MET A 328 21.64 18.53 1.41
C MET A 328 20.70 17.33 1.55
N ILE A 329 19.78 17.39 2.50
CA ILE A 329 18.76 16.35 2.70
C ILE A 329 17.79 16.33 1.52
N LEU A 330 17.31 17.49 1.08
CA LEU A 330 16.44 17.60 -0.08
C LEU A 330 17.10 16.96 -1.32
N HIS A 331 18.38 17.22 -1.56
CA HIS A 331 19.14 16.57 -2.62
C HIS A 331 19.17 15.05 -2.48
N ARG A 332 19.33 14.51 -1.26
CA ARG A 332 19.32 13.06 -1.02
C ARG A 332 17.94 12.42 -1.24
N ILE A 333 16.87 13.09 -0.76
CA ILE A 333 15.49 12.60 -0.86
C ILE A 333 14.98 12.66 -2.31
N ALA A 334 15.41 13.66 -3.08
CA ALA A 334 15.04 13.82 -4.49
C ALA A 334 15.76 12.85 -5.44
N ARG A 335 16.63 11.96 -4.96
CA ARG A 335 17.27 10.95 -5.83
C ARG A 335 16.27 9.86 -6.25
N PRO A 336 16.38 9.36 -7.51
CA PRO A 336 17.31 9.75 -8.58
C PRO A 336 17.00 11.14 -9.12
N MET A 337 18.05 11.95 -9.37
CA MET A 337 17.90 13.34 -9.83
C MET A 337 17.43 13.36 -11.30
N ASN A 338 16.30 13.97 -11.52
CA ASN A 338 15.78 14.32 -12.84
C ASN A 338 15.87 15.83 -13.09
N THR A 339 15.60 16.29 -14.30
CA THR A 339 15.64 17.72 -14.65
C THR A 339 14.70 18.55 -13.76
N GLY A 340 13.52 18.02 -13.43
CA GLY A 340 12.56 18.68 -12.53
C GLY A 340 13.12 18.87 -11.12
N HIS A 341 13.80 17.86 -10.57
CA HIS A 341 14.45 17.93 -9.25
C HIS A 341 15.59 18.95 -9.23
N ILE A 342 16.37 19.03 -10.31
CA ILE A 342 17.45 20.03 -10.43
C ILE A 342 16.85 21.44 -10.46
N VAL A 343 15.83 21.67 -11.27
CA VAL A 343 15.13 22.96 -11.35
C VAL A 343 14.53 23.35 -10.00
N MET A 344 13.87 22.40 -9.33
CA MET A 344 13.33 22.60 -7.99
C MET A 344 14.44 23.01 -7.01
N LEU A 345 15.54 22.23 -6.93
CA LEU A 345 16.63 22.48 -5.99
C LEU A 345 17.29 23.84 -6.25
N VAL A 346 17.60 24.18 -7.49
CA VAL A 346 18.15 25.47 -7.86
C VAL A 346 17.19 26.61 -7.55
N GLY A 347 15.89 26.40 -7.84
CA GLY A 347 14.84 27.40 -7.58
C GLY A 347 14.65 27.70 -6.10
N VAL A 348 14.63 26.67 -5.23
CA VAL A 348 14.47 26.88 -3.77
C VAL A 348 15.73 27.51 -3.16
N ILE A 349 16.94 27.13 -3.61
CA ILE A 349 18.19 27.76 -3.15
C ILE A 349 18.24 29.22 -3.59
N ALA A 350 17.94 29.53 -4.85
CA ALA A 350 17.92 30.89 -5.35
C ALA A 350 16.86 31.75 -4.64
N GLY A 351 15.65 31.22 -4.45
CA GLY A 351 14.58 31.89 -3.71
C GLY A 351 14.96 32.17 -2.27
N TRP A 352 15.61 31.20 -1.60
CA TRP A 352 16.10 31.37 -0.24
C TRP A 352 17.17 32.48 -0.15
N ILE A 353 18.15 32.50 -1.07
CA ILE A 353 19.18 33.55 -1.16
C ILE A 353 18.53 34.92 -1.39
N LEU A 354 17.56 35.01 -2.30
CA LEU A 354 16.83 36.27 -2.53
C LEU A 354 16.11 36.78 -1.27
N CYS A 355 15.46 35.89 -0.52
CA CYS A 355 14.83 36.27 0.76
C CYS A 355 15.88 36.72 1.79
N MET A 356 17.04 36.07 1.85
CA MET A 356 18.14 36.49 2.74
C MET A 356 18.70 37.84 2.36
N LEU A 357 18.72 38.21 1.08
CA LEU A 357 19.24 39.50 0.62
C LEU A 357 18.21 40.65 0.75
N PHE A 358 16.99 40.44 0.32
CA PHE A 358 15.96 41.47 0.21
C PHE A 358 14.95 41.44 1.35
N GLY A 359 14.78 40.32 2.05
CA GLY A 359 13.84 40.11 3.15
C GLY A 359 14.46 40.31 4.55
N ARG A 360 15.64 40.87 4.68
CA ARG A 360 16.41 40.98 5.94
C ARG A 360 15.58 41.46 7.12
N SER A 361 14.90 42.58 6.94
CA SER A 361 14.09 43.21 8.01
C SER A 361 12.89 42.35 8.41
N PHE A 362 12.28 41.62 7.46
CA PHE A 362 11.11 40.80 7.70
C PHE A 362 11.47 39.49 8.42
N PHE A 363 12.63 38.91 8.11
CA PHE A 363 13.07 37.65 8.69
C PHE A 363 14.07 37.80 9.85
N GLY A 364 14.31 39.01 10.33
CA GLY A 364 15.26 39.25 11.43
C GLY A 364 16.71 38.88 11.08
N ILE A 365 17.11 39.07 9.81
CA ILE A 365 18.47 38.73 9.35
C ILE A 365 19.43 39.88 9.70
N THR A 366 20.37 39.60 10.57
CA THR A 366 21.41 40.52 11.01
C THR A 366 22.70 40.39 10.19
N GLU A 367 23.58 41.38 10.25
CA GLU A 367 24.91 41.30 9.64
C GLU A 367 25.80 40.32 10.44
N ILE A 368 26.57 39.50 9.73
CA ILE A 368 27.42 38.49 10.33
C ILE A 368 28.81 39.07 10.53
N SER A 369 29.33 38.97 11.77
CA SER A 369 30.72 39.37 12.06
C SER A 369 31.71 38.42 11.37
N LYS A 370 32.90 38.90 11.01
CA LYS A 370 33.93 38.08 10.36
C LYS A 370 34.31 36.80 11.15
N GLN A 371 34.27 36.89 12.47
CA GLN A 371 34.57 35.75 13.36
C GLN A 371 33.44 34.71 13.29
N CYS A 372 32.17 35.16 13.32
CA CYS A 372 31.03 34.27 13.20
C CYS A 372 30.93 33.66 11.80
N GLU A 373 31.28 34.40 10.75
CA GLU A 373 31.37 33.90 9.37
C GLU A 373 32.39 32.76 9.23
N MET A 374 33.61 32.93 9.80
CA MET A 374 34.64 31.90 9.80
C MET A 374 34.17 30.61 10.52
N LEU A 375 33.57 30.76 11.70
CA LEU A 375 33.03 29.61 12.44
C LEU A 375 31.90 28.93 11.63
N MET A 376 30.97 29.70 11.09
CA MET A 376 29.89 29.16 10.26
C MET A 376 30.40 28.37 9.07
N VAL A 377 31.45 28.86 8.37
CA VAL A 377 32.06 28.12 7.24
C VAL A 377 32.69 26.82 7.71
N ILE A 378 33.39 26.80 8.85
CA ILE A 378 33.97 25.57 9.42
C ILE A 378 32.87 24.55 9.71
N PHE A 379 31.79 24.96 10.38
CA PHE A 379 30.66 24.08 10.67
C PHE A 379 29.92 23.63 9.41
N ALA A 380 29.82 24.48 8.39
CA ALA A 380 29.26 24.12 7.10
C ALA A 380 30.05 23.01 6.39
N ILE A 381 31.40 23.06 6.45
CA ILE A 381 32.28 22.02 5.91
C ILE A 381 32.13 20.70 6.69
N ILE A 382 31.99 20.78 8.03
CA ILE A 382 31.82 19.60 8.89
C ILE A 382 30.45 18.94 8.70
N THR A 383 29.46 19.65 8.20
CA THR A 383 28.08 19.15 8.05
C THR A 383 27.99 17.88 7.18
N GLU A 384 28.69 17.84 6.03
CA GLU A 384 28.63 16.68 5.13
C GLU A 384 29.21 15.41 5.76
N PRO A 385 30.44 15.40 6.32
CA PRO A 385 30.94 14.23 7.03
C PRO A 385 30.03 13.76 8.16
N VAL A 386 29.53 14.68 9.00
CA VAL A 386 28.63 14.34 10.12
C VAL A 386 27.37 13.66 9.60
N LEU A 387 26.70 14.24 8.62
CA LEU A 387 25.50 13.68 8.00
C LEU A 387 25.78 12.28 7.41
N ARG A 388 26.91 12.10 6.75
CA ARG A 388 27.32 10.84 6.15
C ARG A 388 27.53 9.75 7.19
N TYR A 389 28.31 10.03 8.25
CA TYR A 389 28.57 9.04 9.29
C TYR A 389 27.33 8.69 10.09
N LEU A 390 26.49 9.67 10.44
CA LEU A 390 25.22 9.42 11.11
C LEU A 390 24.27 8.58 10.24
N SER A 391 24.23 8.82 8.93
CA SER A 391 23.45 7.99 8.01
C SER A 391 23.90 6.53 8.03
N LEU A 392 25.22 6.28 7.96
CA LEU A 392 25.78 4.93 8.01
C LEU A 392 25.46 4.22 9.35
N ILE A 393 25.54 4.93 10.47
CA ILE A 393 25.22 4.39 11.80
C ILE A 393 23.74 4.01 11.88
N VAL A 394 22.84 4.90 11.47
CA VAL A 394 21.39 4.66 11.53
C VAL A 394 20.99 3.52 10.59
N GLU A 395 21.53 3.45 9.39
CA GLU A 395 21.32 2.34 8.46
C GLU A 395 21.82 1.01 9.03
N TRP A 396 22.99 0.98 9.64
CA TRP A 396 23.54 -0.21 10.29
C TRP A 396 22.65 -0.69 11.45
N ILE A 397 22.19 0.23 12.31
CA ILE A 397 21.27 -0.08 13.42
C ILE A 397 19.97 -0.65 12.86
N SER A 398 19.37 0.02 11.85
CA SER A 398 18.13 -0.43 11.21
C SER A 398 18.27 -1.83 10.59
N ALA A 399 19.40 -2.12 9.94
CA ALA A 399 19.68 -3.44 9.38
C ALA A 399 19.80 -4.52 10.48
N ARG A 400 20.46 -4.21 11.60
CA ARG A 400 20.56 -5.10 12.76
C ARG A 400 19.21 -5.38 13.40
N CYS A 401 18.39 -4.36 13.62
CA CYS A 401 17.04 -4.51 14.17
C CYS A 401 16.16 -5.40 13.28
N ARG A 402 16.24 -5.24 11.96
CA ARG A 402 15.51 -6.11 11.01
C ARG A 402 15.97 -7.57 11.09
N MET A 403 17.27 -7.84 11.20
CA MET A 403 17.78 -9.19 11.35
C MET A 403 17.34 -9.86 12.66
N ILE A 404 17.32 -9.10 13.75
CA ILE A 404 16.85 -9.57 15.06
C ILE A 404 15.36 -9.90 14.99
N HIS A 405 14.56 -9.00 14.44
CA HIS A 405 13.10 -9.21 14.28
C HIS A 405 12.79 -10.44 13.42
N ALA A 406 13.52 -10.63 12.31
CA ALA A 406 13.39 -11.79 11.44
C ALA A 406 13.77 -13.13 12.15
N ARG A 407 14.68 -13.11 13.12
CA ARG A 407 15.00 -14.30 13.93
C ARG A 407 13.90 -14.64 14.92
N PHE A 408 13.34 -13.63 15.61
CA PHE A 408 12.22 -13.85 16.54
C PHE A 408 10.90 -14.22 15.87
N SER A 409 10.70 -13.84 14.60
CA SER A 409 9.51 -14.19 13.82
C SER A 409 9.56 -15.63 13.25
N ARG A 410 10.73 -16.30 13.31
CA ARG A 410 10.92 -17.69 12.85
C ARG A 410 11.03 -18.69 14.01
N ALA A 411 11.10 -18.23 15.24
CA ALA A 411 11.03 -19.03 16.48
C ALA A 411 9.61 -19.01 17.06
#